data_dbd2a2d31481419d594457eda2f3de13
#
_entry.id   dbd2a2d31481419d594457eda2f3de13
#
_cell.length_a   1.000
_cell.length_b   1.000
_cell.length_c   1.000
_cell.angle_alpha   90.00
_cell.angle_beta   90.00
_cell.angle_gamma   90.00
#
_symmetry.space_group_name_H-M   'P 1'
#
loop_
_entity.id
_entity.type
_entity.pdbx_description
1 polymer ?
#
loop_
_entity_poly.entity_id
_entity_poly.type
_entity_poly.pdbx_seq_one_letter_code
_entity_poly.pdbx_strand_id
1 'polypeptide(L)'
;ISFFVQNSQIVPVNEVPLEEYLYGVLPGEIGTSFPEEALKAQAVISRSYVLYSKKNNKNVNFDVYDSVMSQVYLGYDYESKKLNMIVDSTKDKVITYNEKIINAVFHSDSGGKTVNNEDAWGGQPLPYLRGRDDNNSDYSPKKKWDLEISYKEIISKFGIEPKEIFVAYNNADRVEEIVFNDTKTTKSITGDKFRIALGNNRIFSNYMEIENDKKNERLLITGRGFGHGVGASQWGMYNLAKKGYNYQKIIKFYYQNVKIEDEQDVIF
;
A
#
# COMPACT_ATOMS: atom_id res chain seq x y z
N ILE A 1 2.09 -18.06 -21.95
CA ILE A 1 0.75 -17.60 -21.49
C ILE A 1 -0.15 -18.83 -21.46
N SER A 2 -0.82 -19.05 -20.35
CA SER A 2 -1.86 -20.07 -20.18
C SER A 2 -3.23 -19.39 -19.98
N PHE A 3 -4.31 -20.17 -20.11
CA PHE A 3 -5.67 -19.68 -19.97
C PHE A 3 -6.46 -20.63 -19.08
N PHE A 4 -7.28 -20.08 -18.20
CA PHE A 4 -8.26 -20.87 -17.45
C PHE A 4 -9.62 -20.16 -17.42
N VAL A 5 -10.67 -20.89 -17.02
CA VAL A 5 -12.03 -20.33 -16.94
C VAL A 5 -12.38 -20.10 -15.47
N GLN A 6 -12.76 -18.84 -15.14
CA GLN A 6 -13.26 -18.46 -13.82
C GLN A 6 -14.53 -17.63 -13.99
N ASN A 7 -15.60 -18.00 -13.31
CA ASN A 7 -16.90 -17.31 -13.38
C ASN A 7 -17.39 -17.08 -14.82
N SER A 8 -17.23 -18.10 -15.67
CA SER A 8 -17.59 -18.07 -17.10
C SER A 8 -16.79 -17.05 -17.94
N GLN A 9 -15.66 -16.57 -17.44
CA GLN A 9 -14.74 -15.70 -18.16
C GLN A 9 -13.40 -16.40 -18.38
N ILE A 10 -12.76 -16.14 -19.53
CA ILE A 10 -11.41 -16.60 -19.80
C ILE A 10 -10.42 -15.66 -19.11
N VAL A 11 -9.58 -16.21 -18.25
CA VAL A 11 -8.53 -15.48 -17.55
C VAL A 11 -7.19 -15.88 -18.13
N PRO A 12 -6.45 -14.95 -18.75
CA PRO A 12 -5.07 -15.20 -19.17
C PRO A 12 -4.13 -15.18 -17.97
N VAL A 13 -3.14 -16.07 -17.96
CA VAL A 13 -2.05 -16.10 -16.97
C VAL A 13 -0.73 -16.01 -17.72
N ASN A 14 0.08 -15.02 -17.37
CA ASN A 14 1.43 -14.90 -17.87
C ASN A 14 2.39 -15.63 -16.91
N GLU A 15 3.21 -16.51 -17.43
CA GLU A 15 4.25 -17.19 -16.68
C GLU A 15 5.60 -16.61 -17.09
N VAL A 16 6.27 -16.00 -16.12
CA VAL A 16 7.55 -15.28 -16.35
C VAL A 16 8.54 -15.61 -15.23
N PRO A 17 9.84 -15.67 -15.52
CA PRO A 17 10.89 -15.72 -14.51
C PRO A 17 10.77 -14.55 -13.52
N LEU A 18 11.15 -14.77 -12.25
CA LEU A 18 10.97 -13.79 -11.18
C LEU A 18 11.59 -12.43 -11.47
N GLU A 19 12.84 -12.41 -11.95
CA GLU A 19 13.52 -11.14 -12.25
C GLU A 19 12.86 -10.41 -13.43
N GLU A 20 12.43 -11.14 -14.47
CA GLU A 20 11.70 -10.56 -15.60
C GLU A 20 10.31 -10.03 -15.19
N TYR A 21 9.64 -10.68 -14.23
CA TYR A 21 8.43 -10.14 -13.61
C TYR A 21 8.72 -8.79 -12.95
N LEU A 22 9.82 -8.66 -12.21
CA LEU A 22 10.19 -7.40 -11.55
C LEU A 22 10.54 -6.28 -12.54
N TYR A 23 11.04 -6.60 -13.75
CA TYR A 23 11.26 -5.60 -14.79
C TYR A 23 9.95 -4.90 -15.19
N GLY A 24 8.84 -5.64 -15.22
CA GLY A 24 7.51 -5.09 -15.50
C GLY A 24 6.80 -4.49 -14.29
N VAL A 25 7.22 -4.84 -13.06
CA VAL A 25 6.63 -4.32 -11.81
C VAL A 25 7.21 -2.96 -11.43
N LEU A 26 8.52 -2.77 -11.44
CA LEU A 26 9.14 -1.53 -10.99
C LEU A 26 8.63 -0.28 -11.73
N PRO A 27 8.44 -0.30 -13.05
CA PRO A 27 7.86 0.85 -13.76
C PRO A 27 6.45 1.21 -13.28
N GLY A 28 5.63 0.20 -12.97
CA GLY A 28 4.26 0.37 -12.53
C GLY A 28 4.13 0.87 -11.08
N GLU A 29 5.03 0.42 -10.22
CA GLU A 29 4.97 0.71 -8.80
C GLU A 29 5.67 2.02 -8.42
N ILE A 30 6.86 2.30 -8.94
CA ILE A 30 7.68 3.40 -8.44
C ILE A 30 8.22 4.33 -9.55
N GLY A 31 8.20 3.85 -10.80
CA GLY A 31 8.72 4.60 -11.95
C GLY A 31 10.23 4.82 -11.93
N THR A 32 10.75 5.60 -12.86
CA THR A 32 12.19 5.78 -13.09
C THR A 32 12.83 6.98 -12.40
N SER A 33 12.03 7.89 -11.83
CA SER A 33 12.47 9.18 -11.27
C SER A 33 13.03 9.11 -9.86
N PHE A 34 12.84 8.00 -9.18
CA PHE A 34 13.29 7.81 -7.81
C PHE A 34 14.82 7.64 -7.74
N PRO A 35 15.45 8.01 -6.59
CA PRO A 35 16.86 7.75 -6.36
C PRO A 35 17.20 6.27 -6.43
N GLU A 36 18.41 5.94 -6.86
CA GLU A 36 18.87 4.56 -7.09
C GLU A 36 18.65 3.65 -5.86
N GLU A 37 19.02 4.12 -4.66
CA GLU A 37 18.89 3.30 -3.45
C GLU A 37 17.41 3.06 -3.04
N ALA A 38 16.50 3.97 -3.39
CA ALA A 38 15.07 3.75 -3.22
C ALA A 38 14.53 2.71 -4.23
N LEU A 39 15.02 2.75 -5.48
CA LEU A 39 14.68 1.77 -6.51
C LEU A 39 15.19 0.37 -6.14
N LYS A 40 16.44 0.27 -5.63
CA LYS A 40 17.00 -1.00 -5.11
C LYS A 40 16.18 -1.54 -3.94
N ALA A 41 15.78 -0.67 -3.01
CA ALA A 41 14.92 -1.07 -1.90
C ALA A 41 13.57 -1.61 -2.41
N GLN A 42 12.93 -0.93 -3.37
CA GLN A 42 11.68 -1.40 -3.96
C GLN A 42 11.84 -2.75 -4.67
N ALA A 43 12.94 -2.98 -5.40
CA ALA A 43 13.17 -4.25 -6.08
C ALA A 43 13.25 -5.41 -5.07
N VAL A 44 13.98 -5.26 -3.96
CA VAL A 44 14.09 -6.28 -2.91
C VAL A 44 12.74 -6.47 -2.18
N ILE A 45 12.01 -5.39 -1.91
CA ILE A 45 10.68 -5.42 -1.31
C ILE A 45 9.71 -6.18 -2.23
N SER A 46 9.65 -5.83 -3.52
CA SER A 46 8.75 -6.45 -4.49
C SER A 46 9.05 -7.93 -4.69
N ARG A 47 10.34 -8.31 -4.71
CA ARG A 47 10.77 -9.72 -4.78
C ARG A 47 10.30 -10.50 -3.56
N SER A 48 10.52 -9.96 -2.37
CA SER A 48 10.09 -10.60 -1.12
C SER A 48 8.57 -10.74 -1.04
N TYR A 49 7.83 -9.70 -1.47
CA TYR A 49 6.37 -9.72 -1.50
C TYR A 49 5.82 -10.81 -2.42
N VAL A 50 6.32 -10.91 -3.66
CA VAL A 50 5.80 -11.91 -4.61
C VAL A 50 6.15 -13.34 -4.19
N LEU A 51 7.35 -13.58 -3.67
CA LEU A 51 7.75 -14.89 -3.14
C LEU A 51 6.91 -15.31 -1.93
N TYR A 52 6.66 -14.36 -1.02
CA TYR A 52 5.75 -14.59 0.11
C TYR A 52 4.32 -14.91 -0.39
N SER A 53 3.83 -14.13 -1.35
CA SER A 53 2.50 -14.29 -1.93
C SER A 53 2.36 -15.65 -2.62
N LYS A 54 3.32 -16.04 -3.45
CA LYS A 54 3.35 -17.34 -4.12
C LYS A 54 3.24 -18.49 -3.12
N LYS A 55 3.99 -18.46 -2.03
CA LYS A 55 3.95 -19.48 -0.98
C LYS A 55 2.61 -19.54 -0.25
N ASN A 56 1.96 -18.41 -0.02
CA ASN A 56 0.76 -18.30 0.83
C ASN A 56 -0.54 -18.18 0.03
N ASN A 57 -0.47 -18.02 -1.29
CA ASN A 57 -1.65 -17.96 -2.14
C ASN A 57 -2.28 -19.35 -2.26
N LYS A 58 -3.56 -19.43 -1.97
CA LYS A 58 -4.36 -20.65 -2.11
C LYS A 58 -4.95 -20.82 -3.52
N ASN A 59 -4.77 -19.85 -4.41
CA ASN A 59 -5.22 -19.96 -5.79
C ASN A 59 -4.27 -20.92 -6.54
N VAL A 60 -4.84 -21.93 -7.16
CA VAL A 60 -4.05 -22.96 -7.89
C VAL A 60 -3.72 -22.56 -9.33
N ASN A 61 -4.27 -21.45 -9.82
CA ASN A 61 -4.16 -21.04 -11.23
C ASN A 61 -3.13 -19.95 -11.46
N PHE A 62 -2.83 -19.09 -10.47
CA PHE A 62 -1.84 -18.02 -10.57
C PHE A 62 -1.32 -17.61 -9.19
N ASP A 63 -0.14 -17.01 -9.13
CA ASP A 63 0.51 -16.62 -7.89
C ASP A 63 0.06 -15.22 -7.40
N VAL A 64 -0.09 -14.25 -8.31
CA VAL A 64 -0.41 -12.84 -8.01
C VAL A 64 -1.29 -12.22 -9.11
N TYR A 65 -1.99 -11.15 -8.76
CA TYR A 65 -2.67 -10.28 -9.73
C TYR A 65 -1.68 -9.27 -10.32
N ASP A 66 -1.96 -8.80 -11.54
CA ASP A 66 -1.20 -7.77 -12.27
C ASP A 66 -1.60 -6.32 -11.91
N SER A 67 -2.31 -6.14 -10.83
CA SER A 67 -2.93 -4.88 -10.42
C SER A 67 -2.63 -4.53 -8.96
N VAL A 68 -3.16 -3.40 -8.49
CA VAL A 68 -3.08 -2.94 -7.08
C VAL A 68 -3.60 -3.94 -6.04
N MET A 69 -4.23 -5.03 -6.46
CA MET A 69 -4.59 -6.14 -5.57
C MET A 69 -3.38 -6.97 -5.14
N SER A 70 -2.30 -6.93 -5.91
CA SER A 70 -1.00 -7.52 -5.60
C SER A 70 0.10 -6.51 -5.89
N GLN A 71 0.61 -6.48 -7.12
CA GLN A 71 1.60 -5.50 -7.61
C GLN A 71 1.26 -5.11 -9.04
N VAL A 72 1.36 -3.81 -9.36
CA VAL A 72 1.10 -3.33 -10.72
C VAL A 72 2.18 -3.85 -11.67
N TYR A 73 1.80 -4.78 -12.53
CA TYR A 73 2.66 -5.35 -13.57
C TYR A 73 2.24 -4.82 -14.93
N LEU A 74 3.09 -4.03 -15.56
CA LEU A 74 2.80 -3.39 -16.85
C LEU A 74 3.24 -4.19 -18.07
N GLY A 75 4.02 -5.25 -17.88
CA GLY A 75 4.53 -6.09 -18.97
C GLY A 75 5.76 -5.51 -19.66
N TYR A 76 6.20 -6.20 -20.72
CA TYR A 76 7.44 -5.96 -21.43
C TYR A 76 7.57 -4.56 -22.03
N ASP A 77 6.50 -4.03 -22.60
CA ASP A 77 6.52 -2.72 -23.30
C ASP A 77 6.85 -1.53 -22.37
N TYR A 78 6.72 -1.71 -21.06
CA TYR A 78 7.00 -0.69 -20.05
C TYR A 78 8.36 -0.88 -19.37
N GLU A 79 9.10 -1.90 -19.73
CA GLU A 79 10.44 -2.13 -19.17
C GLU A 79 11.38 -0.97 -19.46
N SER A 80 12.28 -0.71 -18.52
CA SER A 80 13.28 0.33 -18.63
C SER A 80 14.65 -0.25 -18.36
N LYS A 81 15.60 -0.02 -19.28
CA LYS A 81 17.00 -0.45 -19.11
C LYS A 81 17.57 -0.04 -17.73
N LYS A 82 17.24 1.18 -17.27
CA LYS A 82 17.66 1.66 -15.95
C LYS A 82 17.09 0.78 -14.83
N LEU A 83 15.79 0.47 -14.90
CA LEU A 83 15.13 -0.32 -13.85
C LEU A 83 15.55 -1.78 -13.90
N ASN A 84 15.75 -2.35 -15.09
CA ASN A 84 16.26 -3.71 -15.25
C ASN A 84 17.65 -3.85 -14.59
N MET A 85 18.56 -2.88 -14.82
CA MET A 85 19.88 -2.86 -14.15
C MET A 85 19.75 -2.74 -12.61
N ILE A 86 18.74 -2.03 -12.09
CA ILE A 86 18.48 -1.95 -10.64
C ILE A 86 18.05 -3.32 -10.10
N VAL A 87 17.12 -3.99 -10.78
CA VAL A 87 16.68 -5.35 -10.39
C VAL A 87 17.88 -6.30 -10.38
N ASP A 88 18.67 -6.32 -11.45
CA ASP A 88 19.87 -7.16 -11.59
C ASP A 88 20.90 -6.91 -10.47
N SER A 89 21.10 -5.63 -10.09
CA SER A 89 22.05 -5.25 -9.02
C SER A 89 21.64 -5.74 -7.63
N THR A 90 20.38 -6.15 -7.48
CA THR A 90 19.80 -6.70 -6.22
C THR A 90 19.30 -8.12 -6.42
N LYS A 91 19.72 -8.79 -7.49
CA LYS A 91 19.28 -10.15 -7.83
C LYS A 91 19.40 -11.07 -6.63
N ASP A 92 18.43 -11.97 -6.47
CA ASP A 92 18.32 -12.98 -5.42
C ASP A 92 18.21 -12.42 -3.98
N LYS A 93 18.28 -11.08 -3.75
CA LYS A 93 18.16 -10.51 -2.41
C LYS A 93 16.69 -10.46 -1.97
N VAL A 94 16.44 -11.03 -0.78
CA VAL A 94 15.12 -11.10 -0.15
C VAL A 94 15.17 -10.60 1.30
N ILE A 95 14.02 -10.24 1.84
CA ILE A 95 13.88 -9.78 3.23
C ILE A 95 13.34 -10.93 4.07
N THR A 96 14.04 -11.26 5.15
CA THR A 96 13.70 -12.37 6.04
C THR A 96 13.50 -11.92 7.49
N TYR A 97 12.65 -12.65 8.19
CA TYR A 97 12.49 -12.60 9.63
C TYR A 97 12.40 -14.04 10.16
N ASN A 98 13.28 -14.39 11.11
CA ASN A 98 13.42 -15.76 11.61
C ASN A 98 13.54 -16.79 10.45
N GLU A 99 14.47 -16.51 9.53
CA GLU A 99 14.81 -17.40 8.38
C GLU A 99 13.69 -17.64 7.38
N LYS A 100 12.60 -16.85 7.44
CA LYS A 100 11.47 -16.92 6.51
C LYS A 100 11.28 -15.61 5.79
N ILE A 101 10.96 -15.67 4.50
CA ILE A 101 10.61 -14.49 3.70
C ILE A 101 9.39 -13.81 4.32
N ILE A 102 9.46 -12.49 4.49
CA ILE A 102 8.38 -11.70 5.09
C ILE A 102 7.31 -11.29 4.07
N ASN A 103 6.13 -10.98 4.57
CA ASN A 103 5.14 -10.23 3.81
C ASN A 103 5.57 -8.76 3.69
N ALA A 104 6.38 -8.46 2.69
CA ALA A 104 6.99 -7.15 2.49
C ALA A 104 6.02 -6.15 1.84
N VAL A 105 4.91 -5.86 2.53
CA VAL A 105 3.89 -4.91 2.06
C VAL A 105 4.43 -3.48 2.04
N PHE A 106 3.96 -2.69 1.07
CA PHE A 106 4.37 -1.30 0.87
C PHE A 106 3.19 -0.44 0.41
N HIS A 107 3.35 0.86 0.47
CA HIS A 107 2.35 1.84 0.07
C HIS A 107 3.02 3.11 -0.46
N SER A 108 2.26 3.98 -1.12
CA SER A 108 2.82 5.18 -1.75
C SER A 108 3.40 6.16 -0.74
N ASP A 109 2.63 6.59 0.26
CA ASP A 109 3.05 7.60 1.25
C ASP A 109 2.41 7.36 2.62
N SER A 110 3.23 7.33 3.67
CA SER A 110 2.78 7.14 5.06
C SER A 110 1.98 8.33 5.62
N GLY A 111 2.16 9.53 5.06
CA GLY A 111 1.62 10.77 5.60
C GLY A 111 2.29 11.26 6.89
N GLY A 112 3.44 10.67 7.25
CA GLY A 112 4.22 11.01 8.44
C GLY A 112 4.28 9.91 9.52
N LYS A 113 3.49 8.83 9.39
CA LYS A 113 3.47 7.72 10.35
C LYS A 113 3.03 6.43 9.66
N THR A 114 3.83 5.37 9.77
CA THR A 114 3.39 4.03 9.39
C THR A 114 2.60 3.39 10.53
N VAL A 115 1.86 2.31 10.24
CA VAL A 115 0.96 1.67 11.19
C VAL A 115 1.29 0.19 11.34
N ASN A 116 0.87 -0.40 12.45
CA ASN A 116 0.96 -1.84 12.65
C ASN A 116 -0.02 -2.56 11.71
N ASN A 117 0.32 -3.78 11.31
CA ASN A 117 -0.57 -4.55 10.43
C ASN A 117 -1.94 -4.81 11.05
N GLU A 118 -2.01 -5.09 12.35
CA GLU A 118 -3.26 -5.35 13.07
C GLU A 118 -4.14 -4.09 13.22
N ASP A 119 -3.54 -2.90 13.30
CA ASP A 119 -4.29 -1.62 13.34
C ASP A 119 -4.91 -1.29 11.98
N ALA A 120 -4.33 -1.77 10.89
CA ALA A 120 -4.83 -1.53 9.54
C ALA A 120 -5.84 -2.60 9.07
N TRP A 121 -5.58 -3.86 9.39
CA TRP A 121 -6.31 -5.00 8.81
C TRP A 121 -6.84 -6.00 9.84
N GLY A 122 -6.57 -5.76 11.12
CA GLY A 122 -6.80 -6.76 12.16
C GLY A 122 -5.82 -7.93 12.10
N GLY A 123 -6.16 -9.01 12.80
CA GLY A 123 -5.35 -10.23 12.83
C GLY A 123 -4.21 -10.20 13.83
N GLN A 124 -3.26 -11.14 13.68
CA GLN A 124 -2.14 -11.26 14.61
C GLN A 124 -1.06 -10.22 14.32
N PRO A 125 -0.46 -9.62 15.35
CA PRO A 125 0.69 -8.74 15.21
C PRO A 125 1.87 -9.44 14.53
N LEU A 126 2.41 -8.82 13.47
CA LEU A 126 3.62 -9.27 12.79
C LEU A 126 4.82 -8.47 13.31
N PRO A 127 5.83 -9.09 13.96
CA PRO A 127 6.91 -8.36 14.63
C PRO A 127 7.75 -7.46 13.72
N TYR A 128 7.75 -7.73 12.43
CA TYR A 128 8.45 -6.94 11.42
C TYR A 128 7.60 -5.83 10.78
N LEU A 129 6.28 -5.79 11.00
CA LEU A 129 5.34 -4.77 10.49
C LEU A 129 4.85 -3.88 11.64
N ARG A 130 5.76 -3.15 12.27
CA ARG A 130 5.45 -2.23 13.38
C ARG A 130 5.40 -0.78 12.89
N GLY A 131 4.36 -0.10 13.30
CA GLY A 131 4.20 1.33 13.05
C GLY A 131 5.33 2.16 13.66
N ARG A 132 5.66 3.26 13.00
CA ARG A 132 6.68 4.20 13.45
C ARG A 132 6.47 5.58 12.87
N ASP A 133 7.08 6.58 13.49
CA ASP A 133 7.16 7.91 12.90
C ASP A 133 8.00 7.87 11.61
N ASP A 134 7.45 8.43 10.56
CA ASP A 134 8.05 8.49 9.22
C ASP A 134 8.00 9.93 8.68
N ASN A 135 8.77 10.81 9.29
CA ASN A 135 8.87 12.21 8.89
C ASN A 135 9.66 12.38 7.57
N ASN A 136 9.38 11.49 6.58
CA ASN A 136 10.10 11.43 5.31
C ASN A 136 9.17 11.64 4.10
N SER A 137 8.03 12.32 4.26
CA SER A 137 7.08 12.59 3.16
C SER A 137 7.30 13.93 2.46
N ASP A 138 8.44 14.61 2.64
CA ASP A 138 8.65 15.99 2.18
C ASP A 138 8.50 16.17 0.66
N TYR A 139 8.84 15.17 -0.12
CA TYR A 139 8.73 15.17 -1.58
C TYR A 139 7.42 14.57 -2.10
N SER A 140 6.55 14.08 -1.21
CA SER A 140 5.31 13.45 -1.62
C SER A 140 4.28 14.46 -2.10
N PRO A 141 3.67 14.27 -3.28
CA PRO A 141 2.56 15.08 -3.74
C PRO A 141 1.27 14.85 -2.94
N LYS A 142 1.24 13.81 -2.09
CA LYS A 142 0.11 13.44 -1.24
C LYS A 142 0.42 13.56 0.25
N LYS A 143 1.49 14.29 0.62
CA LYS A 143 1.82 14.55 2.03
C LYS A 143 0.61 15.12 2.80
N LYS A 144 -0.13 16.02 2.15
CA LYS A 144 -1.43 16.55 2.61
C LYS A 144 -2.38 16.64 1.42
N TRP A 145 -3.66 16.48 1.67
CA TRP A 145 -4.70 16.63 0.68
C TRP A 145 -6.02 17.03 1.35
N ASP A 146 -6.86 17.76 0.63
CA ASP A 146 -8.17 18.21 1.07
C ASP A 146 -9.22 17.75 0.07
N LEU A 147 -10.44 17.48 0.58
CA LEU A 147 -11.56 17.04 -0.23
C LEU A 147 -12.87 17.55 0.39
N GLU A 148 -13.77 18.01 -0.45
CA GLU A 148 -15.14 18.32 -0.08
C GLU A 148 -16.09 17.27 -0.63
N ILE A 149 -17.04 16.80 0.17
CA ILE A 149 -18.05 15.82 -0.23
C ILE A 149 -19.42 16.36 0.16
N SER A 150 -20.32 16.54 -0.81
CA SER A 150 -21.67 17.03 -0.54
C SER A 150 -22.51 15.99 0.20
N TYR A 151 -23.47 16.43 1.00
CA TYR A 151 -24.47 15.55 1.61
C TYR A 151 -25.22 14.72 0.56
N LYS A 152 -25.51 15.30 -0.60
CA LYS A 152 -26.12 14.60 -1.73
C LYS A 152 -25.31 13.36 -2.14
N GLU A 153 -23.97 13.48 -2.18
CA GLU A 153 -23.10 12.33 -2.50
C GLU A 153 -23.12 11.29 -1.38
N ILE A 154 -23.06 11.71 -0.10
CA ILE A 154 -23.16 10.80 1.05
C ILE A 154 -24.48 10.05 1.04
N ILE A 155 -25.61 10.74 0.82
CA ILE A 155 -26.92 10.12 0.72
C ILE A 155 -26.96 9.12 -0.44
N SER A 156 -26.44 9.49 -1.60
CA SER A 156 -26.37 8.59 -2.77
C SER A 156 -25.57 7.32 -2.52
N LYS A 157 -24.44 7.43 -1.82
CA LYS A 157 -23.54 6.29 -1.58
C LYS A 157 -23.94 5.45 -0.37
N PHE A 158 -24.45 6.08 0.66
CA PHE A 158 -24.68 5.42 1.96
C PHE A 158 -26.14 5.40 2.40
N GLY A 159 -27.04 6.10 1.71
CA GLY A 159 -28.47 6.10 2.00
C GLY A 159 -28.84 6.78 3.33
N ILE A 160 -28.01 7.70 3.84
CA ILE A 160 -28.24 8.41 5.08
C ILE A 160 -27.79 9.87 4.95
N GLU A 161 -28.59 10.79 5.51
CA GLU A 161 -28.22 12.21 5.63
C GLU A 161 -27.29 12.40 6.83
N PRO A 162 -26.09 13.00 6.65
CA PRO A 162 -25.10 13.09 7.73
C PRO A 162 -25.36 14.32 8.63
N LYS A 163 -26.51 14.38 9.33
CA LYS A 163 -26.84 15.49 10.24
C LYS A 163 -25.87 15.59 11.41
N GLU A 164 -25.46 14.42 11.92
CA GLU A 164 -24.39 14.30 12.92
C GLU A 164 -23.41 13.23 12.47
N ILE A 165 -22.15 13.44 12.81
CA ILE A 165 -21.07 12.53 12.46
C ILE A 165 -20.19 12.33 13.67
N PHE A 166 -19.89 11.06 13.98
CA PHE A 166 -18.89 10.67 14.95
C PHE A 166 -17.82 9.85 14.25
N VAL A 167 -16.56 10.19 14.48
CA VAL A 167 -15.42 9.51 13.87
C VAL A 167 -14.58 8.85 14.95
N ALA A 168 -14.43 7.56 14.87
CA ALA A 168 -13.51 6.79 15.70
C ALA A 168 -12.17 6.60 14.98
N TYR A 169 -11.09 6.73 15.73
CA TYR A 169 -9.73 6.58 15.24
C TYR A 169 -9.06 5.40 15.95
N ASN A 170 -8.25 4.65 15.21
CA ASN A 170 -7.39 3.63 15.79
C ASN A 170 -6.13 4.24 16.45
N ASN A 171 -5.29 3.40 17.07
CA ASN A 171 -4.06 3.83 17.76
C ASN A 171 -3.02 4.53 16.85
N ALA A 172 -3.23 4.51 15.54
CA ALA A 172 -2.36 5.14 14.55
C ALA A 172 -2.97 6.42 13.95
N ASP A 173 -3.96 7.00 14.61
CA ASP A 173 -4.68 8.22 14.20
C ASP A 173 -5.38 8.07 12.83
N ARG A 174 -5.73 6.83 12.44
CA ARG A 174 -6.46 6.56 11.19
C ARG A 174 -7.93 6.30 11.48
N VAL A 175 -8.79 6.80 10.60
CA VAL A 175 -10.24 6.57 10.71
C VAL A 175 -10.52 5.08 10.65
N GLU A 176 -11.02 4.55 11.75
CA GLU A 176 -11.48 3.17 11.89
C GLU A 176 -12.96 3.07 11.51
N GLU A 177 -13.78 3.96 12.06
CA GLU A 177 -15.22 3.95 11.89
C GLU A 177 -15.77 5.37 11.77
N ILE A 178 -16.79 5.53 10.94
CA ILE A 178 -17.58 6.75 10.79
C ILE A 178 -19.03 6.39 11.06
N VAL A 179 -19.63 7.04 12.06
CA VAL A 179 -21.04 6.87 12.41
C VAL A 179 -21.80 8.09 11.92
N PHE A 180 -22.66 7.89 10.95
CA PHE A 180 -23.63 8.89 10.49
C PHE A 180 -24.93 8.73 11.25
N ASN A 181 -25.48 9.85 11.69
CA ASN A 181 -26.77 9.90 12.38
C ASN A 181 -27.67 10.94 11.69
N ASP A 182 -28.84 10.52 11.28
CA ASP A 182 -29.96 11.42 11.00
C ASP A 182 -30.95 11.38 12.18
N THR A 183 -32.06 12.10 12.10
CA THR A 183 -33.03 12.15 13.21
C THR A 183 -33.79 10.83 13.44
N LYS A 184 -33.60 9.81 12.60
CA LYS A 184 -34.38 8.55 12.63
C LYS A 184 -33.51 7.31 12.63
N THR A 185 -32.35 7.36 11.98
CA THR A 185 -31.48 6.21 11.75
C THR A 185 -30.01 6.54 12.06
N THR A 186 -29.27 5.51 12.40
CA THR A 186 -27.82 5.56 12.58
C THR A 186 -27.17 4.54 11.67
N LYS A 187 -26.10 4.92 11.00
CA LYS A 187 -25.34 4.04 10.12
C LYS A 187 -23.86 4.14 10.39
N SER A 188 -23.24 3.00 10.67
CA SER A 188 -21.80 2.87 10.85
C SER A 188 -21.14 2.35 9.58
N ILE A 189 -19.97 2.89 9.26
CA ILE A 189 -19.19 2.54 8.06
C ILE A 189 -17.72 2.56 8.45
N THR A 190 -16.98 1.49 8.12
CA THR A 190 -15.52 1.50 8.32
C THR A 190 -14.83 2.52 7.43
N GLY A 191 -13.69 3.06 7.87
CA GLY A 191 -12.89 3.98 7.08
C GLY A 191 -12.55 3.44 5.68
N ASP A 192 -12.24 2.15 5.57
CA ASP A 192 -11.98 1.50 4.27
C ASP A 192 -13.21 1.46 3.37
N LYS A 193 -14.38 1.10 3.88
CA LYS A 193 -15.62 1.11 3.10
C LYS A 193 -15.99 2.53 2.64
N PHE A 194 -15.77 3.52 3.50
CA PHE A 194 -15.98 4.93 3.16
C PHE A 194 -15.06 5.34 2.02
N ARG A 195 -13.77 5.03 2.12
CA ARG A 195 -12.76 5.30 1.12
C ARG A 195 -13.06 4.62 -0.23
N ILE A 196 -13.39 3.32 -0.22
CA ILE A 196 -13.72 2.55 -1.43
C ILE A 196 -14.96 3.11 -2.12
N ALA A 197 -16.03 3.39 -1.37
CA ALA A 197 -17.30 3.87 -1.93
C ALA A 197 -17.19 5.25 -2.58
N LEU A 198 -16.32 6.12 -2.06
CA LEU A 198 -16.09 7.48 -2.57
C LEU A 198 -14.93 7.58 -3.57
N GLY A 199 -14.13 6.53 -3.67
CA GLY A 199 -13.03 6.38 -4.62
C GLY A 199 -11.65 6.55 -4.00
N ASN A 200 -10.82 5.52 -4.15
CA ASN A 200 -9.43 5.49 -3.65
C ASN A 200 -8.49 6.52 -4.32
N ASN A 201 -8.92 7.08 -5.45
CA ASN A 201 -8.23 8.16 -6.16
C ASN A 201 -8.65 9.57 -5.68
N ARG A 202 -9.58 9.66 -4.75
CA ARG A 202 -10.06 10.90 -4.11
C ARG A 202 -9.70 10.93 -2.62
N ILE A 203 -10.00 9.83 -1.90
CA ILE A 203 -9.61 9.63 -0.51
C ILE A 203 -8.38 8.73 -0.51
N PHE A 204 -7.20 9.34 -0.41
CA PHE A 204 -5.95 8.63 -0.64
C PHE A 204 -5.54 7.70 0.50
N SER A 205 -5.98 7.97 1.75
CA SER A 205 -5.70 7.15 2.92
C SER A 205 -6.78 7.30 3.98
N ASN A 206 -6.78 6.44 5.00
CA ASN A 206 -7.61 6.61 6.19
C ASN A 206 -6.97 7.55 7.24
N TYR A 207 -5.78 8.10 6.97
CA TYR A 207 -5.15 9.11 7.82
C TYR A 207 -5.75 10.48 7.48
N MET A 208 -6.94 10.74 7.99
CA MET A 208 -7.74 11.92 7.67
C MET A 208 -8.58 12.38 8.84
N GLU A 209 -8.92 13.65 8.84
CA GLU A 209 -9.89 14.30 9.73
C GLU A 209 -11.14 14.62 8.91
N ILE A 210 -12.32 14.49 9.51
CA ILE A 210 -13.61 14.76 8.85
C ILE A 210 -14.35 15.78 9.69
N GLU A 211 -14.66 16.92 9.11
CA GLU A 211 -15.48 17.99 9.69
C GLU A 211 -16.84 18.04 9.01
N ASN A 212 -17.89 18.21 9.79
CA ASN A 212 -19.25 18.36 9.29
C ASN A 212 -19.63 19.83 9.12
N ASP A 213 -19.53 20.37 7.93
CA ASP A 213 -19.99 21.72 7.58
C ASP A 213 -21.50 21.72 7.28
N LYS A 214 -22.29 21.66 8.36
CA LYS A 214 -23.78 21.59 8.29
C LYS A 214 -24.39 22.77 7.54
N LYS A 215 -23.77 23.95 7.60
CA LYS A 215 -24.28 25.16 6.96
C LYS A 215 -24.25 25.05 5.43
N ASN A 216 -23.25 24.39 4.89
CA ASN A 216 -23.05 24.24 3.46
C ASN A 216 -23.38 22.81 2.97
N GLU A 217 -23.97 21.97 3.82
CA GLU A 217 -24.37 20.60 3.55
C GLU A 217 -23.25 19.76 2.91
N ARG A 218 -22.04 19.79 3.52
CA ARG A 218 -20.87 19.07 3.05
C ARG A 218 -20.00 18.57 4.18
N LEU A 219 -19.18 17.57 3.87
CA LEU A 219 -18.07 17.13 4.70
C LEU A 219 -16.79 17.77 4.16
N LEU A 220 -15.98 18.34 5.07
CA LEU A 220 -14.62 18.77 4.79
C LEU A 220 -13.68 17.70 5.29
N ILE A 221 -12.83 17.18 4.42
CA ILE A 221 -11.89 16.13 4.74
C ILE A 221 -10.49 16.66 4.50
N THR A 222 -9.66 16.63 5.54
CA THR A 222 -8.22 16.91 5.45
C THR A 222 -7.47 15.64 5.74
N GLY A 223 -6.66 15.17 4.79
CA GLY A 223 -5.95 13.91 4.93
C GLY A 223 -4.45 14.01 4.64
N ARG A 224 -3.74 12.92 4.93
CA ARG A 224 -2.29 12.79 4.76
C ARG A 224 -1.95 11.43 4.19
N GLY A 225 -0.93 11.40 3.31
CA GLY A 225 -0.41 10.17 2.75
C GLY A 225 -1.32 9.51 1.73
N PHE A 226 -0.85 8.38 1.20
CA PHE A 226 -1.55 7.60 0.19
C PHE A 226 -1.28 6.09 0.41
N GLY A 227 -2.33 5.34 0.65
CA GLY A 227 -2.32 3.90 0.88
C GLY A 227 -2.63 3.50 2.32
N HIS A 228 -2.41 2.22 2.61
CA HIS A 228 -2.78 1.59 3.89
C HIS A 228 -1.85 1.94 5.06
N GLY A 229 -0.65 2.43 4.80
CA GLY A 229 0.30 2.86 5.83
C GLY A 229 1.14 1.77 6.48
N VAL A 230 0.97 0.50 6.15
CA VAL A 230 1.74 -0.62 6.72
C VAL A 230 3.03 -0.86 5.92
N GLY A 231 4.14 -1.16 6.58
CA GLY A 231 5.42 -1.47 5.95
C GLY A 231 6.06 -0.27 5.27
N ALA A 232 6.67 -0.44 4.09
CA ALA A 232 7.46 0.60 3.45
C ALA A 232 6.63 1.68 2.77
N SER A 233 7.03 2.94 2.97
CA SER A 233 6.52 4.12 2.26
C SER A 233 7.41 4.46 1.08
N GLN A 234 6.89 4.44 -0.14
CA GLN A 234 7.69 4.73 -1.36
C GLN A 234 8.29 6.14 -1.31
N TRP A 235 7.49 7.16 -1.00
CA TRP A 235 8.00 8.53 -0.86
C TRP A 235 8.93 8.70 0.35
N GLY A 236 8.72 7.90 1.41
CA GLY A 236 9.65 7.84 2.52
C GLY A 236 10.99 7.23 2.11
N MET A 237 11.00 6.16 1.31
CA MET A 237 12.22 5.59 0.72
C MET A 237 12.94 6.60 -0.18
N TYR A 238 12.20 7.37 -0.99
CA TYR A 238 12.74 8.48 -1.78
C TYR A 238 13.55 9.44 -0.89
N ASN A 239 12.94 9.91 0.19
CA ASN A 239 13.55 10.91 1.08
C ASN A 239 14.76 10.35 1.83
N LEU A 240 14.67 9.11 2.33
CA LEU A 240 15.80 8.44 2.98
C LEU A 240 16.99 8.26 2.02
N ALA A 241 16.74 7.86 0.77
CA ALA A 241 17.78 7.77 -0.24
C ALA A 241 18.43 9.13 -0.54
N LYS A 242 17.63 10.22 -0.62
CA LYS A 242 18.15 11.60 -0.74
C LYS A 242 19.01 12.03 0.47
N LYS A 243 18.74 11.48 1.65
CA LYS A 243 19.54 11.68 2.86
C LYS A 243 20.79 10.78 2.92
N GLY A 244 21.08 10.00 1.86
CA GLY A 244 22.26 9.15 1.74
C GLY A 244 22.13 7.77 2.39
N TYR A 245 20.94 7.31 2.69
CA TYR A 245 20.72 5.94 3.14
C TYR A 245 20.82 4.98 1.95
N ASN A 246 21.55 3.88 2.14
CA ASN A 246 21.57 2.78 1.18
C ASN A 246 20.29 1.92 1.32
N TYR A 247 20.01 1.08 0.32
CA TYR A 247 18.78 0.28 0.26
C TYR A 247 18.62 -0.64 1.49
N GLN A 248 19.70 -1.20 2.04
CA GLN A 248 19.62 -2.06 3.23
C GLN A 248 19.16 -1.26 4.47
N LYS A 249 19.68 -0.05 4.66
CA LYS A 249 19.23 0.83 5.75
C LYS A 249 17.80 1.30 5.55
N ILE A 250 17.38 1.57 4.30
CA ILE A 250 16.02 1.95 3.96
C ILE A 250 15.04 0.80 4.29
N ILE A 251 15.35 -0.43 3.89
CA ILE A 251 14.54 -1.61 4.19
C ILE A 251 14.41 -1.80 5.70
N LYS A 252 15.55 -1.78 6.44
CA LYS A 252 15.57 -1.95 7.90
C LYS A 252 14.92 -0.78 8.66
N PHE A 253 14.73 0.37 8.01
CA PHE A 253 13.95 1.46 8.57
C PHE A 253 12.47 1.09 8.63
N TYR A 254 11.90 0.44 7.62
CA TYR A 254 10.47 0.11 7.54
C TYR A 254 10.12 -1.26 8.12
N TYR A 255 11.01 -2.24 8.00
CA TYR A 255 10.77 -3.59 8.52
C TYR A 255 11.73 -3.87 9.67
N GLN A 256 11.14 -4.16 10.85
CA GLN A 256 11.94 -4.31 12.07
C GLN A 256 12.52 -5.71 12.23
N ASN A 257 13.73 -5.79 12.78
CA ASN A 257 14.41 -7.05 13.10
C ASN A 257 14.59 -8.00 11.91
N VAL A 258 14.65 -7.46 10.69
CA VAL A 258 14.83 -8.24 9.46
C VAL A 258 16.29 -8.34 9.05
N LYS A 259 16.56 -9.39 8.26
CA LYS A 259 17.81 -9.54 7.51
C LYS A 259 17.52 -9.40 6.03
N ILE A 260 18.57 -9.16 5.24
CA ILE A 260 18.55 -9.21 3.78
C ILE A 260 19.52 -10.32 3.40
N GLU A 261 19.01 -11.37 2.82
CA GLU A 261 19.73 -12.63 2.56
C GLU A 261 19.56 -13.02 1.08
N ASP A 262 20.35 -13.96 0.61
CA ASP A 262 20.15 -14.54 -0.71
C ASP A 262 19.00 -15.56 -0.66
N GLU A 263 18.15 -15.58 -1.68
CA GLU A 263 16.95 -16.45 -1.74
C GLU A 263 17.30 -17.91 -1.52
N GLN A 264 18.42 -18.39 -2.09
CA GLN A 264 18.90 -19.75 -1.94
C GLN A 264 19.26 -20.16 -0.51
N ASP A 265 19.54 -19.18 0.37
CA ASP A 265 19.91 -19.43 1.76
C ASP A 265 18.71 -19.44 2.70
N VAL A 266 17.51 -19.25 2.16
CA VAL A 266 16.25 -19.12 2.93
C VAL A 266 15.46 -20.43 2.91
N ILE A 267 14.96 -20.82 4.07
CA ILE A 267 14.09 -22.00 4.20
C ILE A 267 12.68 -21.64 3.68
N PHE A 268 12.25 -22.31 2.63
CA PHE A 268 10.89 -22.20 2.07
C PHE A 268 9.90 -23.09 2.82
#